data_35248b313c22537963daf0f92f6dd61b
#
_entry.id   35248b313c22537963daf0f92f6dd61b
#
_cell.length_a   1.000
_cell.length_b   1.000
_cell.length_c   1.000
_cell.angle_alpha   90.00
_cell.angle_beta   90.00
_cell.angle_gamma   90.00
#
_symmetry.space_group_name_H-M   'P 1'
#
loop_
_entity.id
_entity.type
_entity.pdbx_description
1 polymer ?
#
loop_
_entity_poly.entity_id
_entity_poly.type
_entity_poly.pdbx_seq_one_letter_code
_entity_poly.pdbx_strand_id
1 'polypeptide(L)'
;MKDEQLLRYSRHILLPEIGVEGQQLIRNGHALIVGAGGLGSSAAMYLASSGIGTITICDDDTVDLTNLQRQIIHTTASIGIPKVDSAESSLRAINPEVIVQKIKFRASGSMLEDLVAESSIVLDCSDNFETRHAINKACFQHKKPLVSGAAIKFDGQLSVFDPTKNDSPCYQCLFPEEKEVEETRCAVMGVFAPLVGIIGTAQASEALKVIANIGQAATGKLMLFDALGMEWRSIKLNKDPNCNVCGG
;
A
#
# COMPACT_ATOMS: atom_id res chain seq x y z
N MET A 1 8.82 19.56 15.26
CA MET A 1 8.46 20.09 13.92
C MET A 1 8.77 21.58 13.86
N LYS A 2 9.16 22.11 12.67
CA LYS A 2 9.33 23.55 12.42
C LYS A 2 7.96 24.20 12.17
N ASP A 3 7.87 25.54 12.27
CA ASP A 3 6.60 26.28 12.06
C ASP A 3 5.95 26.02 10.71
N GLU A 4 6.74 25.92 9.63
CA GLU A 4 6.25 25.59 8.30
C GLU A 4 5.61 24.18 8.26
N GLN A 5 6.16 23.21 8.98
CA GLN A 5 5.62 21.86 9.08
C GLN A 5 4.35 21.83 9.92
N LEU A 6 4.30 22.60 11.02
CA LEU A 6 3.08 22.76 11.82
C LEU A 6 1.94 23.34 10.97
N LEU A 7 2.26 24.31 10.11
CA LEU A 7 1.29 24.90 9.21
C LEU A 7 0.85 23.90 8.12
N ARG A 8 1.80 23.21 7.46
CA ARG A 8 1.51 22.22 6.41
C ARG A 8 0.59 21.12 6.90
N TYR A 9 0.84 20.58 8.09
CA TYR A 9 0.08 19.45 8.64
C TYR A 9 -0.99 19.87 9.64
N SER A 10 -1.33 21.17 9.70
CA SER A 10 -2.27 21.71 10.68
C SER A 10 -3.62 21.00 10.71
N ARG A 11 -4.13 20.56 9.54
CA ARG A 11 -5.42 19.86 9.47
C ARG A 11 -5.39 18.45 10.09
N HIS A 12 -4.25 17.76 10.06
CA HIS A 12 -4.05 16.53 10.81
C HIS A 12 -3.88 16.80 12.30
N ILE A 13 -3.07 17.80 12.64
CA ILE A 13 -2.74 18.16 14.04
C ILE A 13 -3.99 18.59 14.82
N LEU A 14 -4.97 19.20 14.16
CA LEU A 14 -6.24 19.60 14.76
C LEU A 14 -7.16 18.41 15.08
N LEU A 15 -6.90 17.21 14.56
CA LEU A 15 -7.64 16.01 14.91
C LEU A 15 -7.10 15.49 16.26
N PRO A 16 -7.92 15.39 17.33
CA PRO A 16 -7.45 14.97 18.65
C PRO A 16 -6.76 13.60 18.64
N GLU A 17 -7.18 12.72 17.73
CA GLU A 17 -6.63 11.37 17.58
C GLU A 17 -5.21 11.38 17.00
N ILE A 18 -4.86 12.39 16.21
CA ILE A 18 -3.53 12.53 15.60
C ILE A 18 -2.65 13.46 16.45
N GLY A 19 -3.08 14.71 16.62
CA GLY A 19 -2.31 15.73 17.35
C GLY A 19 -0.90 15.94 16.77
N VAL A 20 -0.07 16.60 17.55
CA VAL A 20 1.35 16.81 17.21
C VAL A 20 2.14 15.49 17.28
N GLU A 21 1.80 14.63 18.23
CA GLU A 21 2.50 13.37 18.48
C GLU A 21 2.26 12.37 17.36
N GLY A 22 1.01 12.16 16.94
CA GLY A 22 0.67 11.29 15.83
C GLY A 22 1.26 11.79 14.52
N GLN A 23 1.26 13.10 14.27
CA GLN A 23 1.92 13.67 13.09
C GLN A 23 3.44 13.45 13.13
N GLN A 24 4.06 13.48 14.31
CA GLN A 24 5.49 13.16 14.43
C GLN A 24 5.77 11.69 14.15
N LEU A 25 4.89 10.76 14.56
CA LEU A 25 4.99 9.34 14.21
C LEU A 25 4.91 9.15 12.69
N ILE A 26 3.95 9.82 12.04
CA ILE A 26 3.82 9.78 10.57
C ILE A 26 5.13 10.27 9.91
N ARG A 27 5.69 11.39 10.37
CA ARG A 27 6.94 11.94 9.83
C ARG A 27 8.17 11.07 10.05
N ASN A 28 8.16 10.25 11.08
CA ASN A 28 9.22 9.26 11.34
C ASN A 28 8.98 7.93 10.60
N GLY A 29 7.81 7.76 10.00
CA GLY A 29 7.41 6.54 9.31
C GLY A 29 8.13 6.34 7.98
N HIS A 30 8.35 5.07 7.64
CA HIS A 30 8.89 4.63 6.36
C HIS A 30 7.93 3.62 5.73
N ALA A 31 7.30 3.98 4.62
CA ALA A 31 6.43 3.08 3.86
C ALA A 31 7.18 2.47 2.67
N LEU A 32 7.12 1.15 2.56
CA LEU A 32 7.48 0.42 1.34
C LEU A 32 6.21 0.23 0.50
N ILE A 33 6.21 0.72 -0.73
CA ILE A 33 5.12 0.55 -1.71
C ILE A 33 5.62 -0.35 -2.83
N VAL A 34 5.04 -1.53 -2.97
CA VAL A 34 5.35 -2.45 -4.05
C VAL A 34 4.30 -2.32 -5.14
N GLY A 35 4.71 -1.73 -6.26
CA GLY A 35 3.87 -1.37 -7.39
C GLY A 35 3.57 0.13 -7.47
N ALA A 36 3.98 0.79 -8.57
CA ALA A 36 3.68 2.18 -8.91
C ALA A 36 2.52 2.29 -9.92
N GLY A 37 1.61 1.33 -9.90
CA GLY A 37 0.42 1.26 -10.73
C GLY A 37 -0.74 2.12 -10.20
N GLY A 38 -1.98 1.71 -10.48
CA GLY A 38 -3.18 2.46 -10.08
C GLY A 38 -3.36 2.58 -8.56
N LEU A 39 -3.17 1.48 -7.82
CA LEU A 39 -3.23 1.46 -6.35
C LEU A 39 -2.09 2.28 -5.75
N GLY A 40 -0.85 1.97 -6.15
CA GLY A 40 0.34 2.66 -5.65
C GLY A 40 0.36 4.16 -5.94
N SER A 41 -0.21 4.59 -7.08
CA SER A 41 -0.36 6.01 -7.42
C SER A 41 -1.09 6.78 -6.33
N SER A 42 -2.31 6.40 -6.02
CA SER A 42 -3.13 7.09 -5.01
C SER A 42 -2.58 6.90 -3.60
N ALA A 43 -2.10 5.70 -3.25
CA ALA A 43 -1.50 5.42 -1.95
C ALA A 43 -0.28 6.33 -1.70
N ALA A 44 0.67 6.39 -2.64
CA ALA A 44 1.88 7.18 -2.51
C ALA A 44 1.59 8.69 -2.39
N MET A 45 0.66 9.20 -3.20
CA MET A 45 0.28 10.63 -3.18
C MET A 45 -0.30 11.03 -1.82
N TYR A 46 -1.19 10.23 -1.23
CA TYR A 46 -1.76 10.53 0.08
C TYR A 46 -0.74 10.36 1.23
N LEU A 47 0.12 9.36 1.17
CA LEU A 47 1.19 9.21 2.16
C LEU A 47 2.15 10.40 2.12
N ALA A 48 2.58 10.83 0.93
CA ALA A 48 3.46 11.99 0.77
C ALA A 48 2.80 13.29 1.25
N SER A 49 1.55 13.56 0.84
CA SER A 49 0.82 14.76 1.27
C SER A 49 0.56 14.79 2.78
N SER A 50 0.37 13.63 3.40
CA SER A 50 0.19 13.46 4.84
C SER A 50 1.50 13.62 5.63
N GLY A 51 2.64 13.71 4.96
CA GLY A 51 3.92 14.00 5.57
C GLY A 51 4.67 12.78 6.11
N ILE A 52 4.49 11.60 5.50
CA ILE A 52 5.34 10.47 5.82
C ILE A 52 6.81 10.80 5.53
N GLY A 53 7.72 10.35 6.39
CA GLY A 53 9.13 10.72 6.25
C GLY A 53 9.81 10.12 5.05
N THR A 54 9.61 8.82 4.83
CA THR A 54 10.24 8.08 3.73
C THR A 54 9.22 7.21 2.99
N ILE A 55 9.29 7.22 1.67
CA ILE A 55 8.60 6.29 0.77
C ILE A 55 9.66 5.57 -0.05
N THR A 56 9.76 4.26 0.12
CA THR A 56 10.44 3.40 -0.86
C THR A 56 9.40 2.88 -1.84
N ILE A 57 9.57 3.15 -3.12
CA ILE A 57 8.65 2.71 -4.19
C ILE A 57 9.38 1.78 -5.16
N CYS A 58 8.81 0.58 -5.36
CA CYS A 58 9.36 -0.49 -6.20
C CYS A 58 8.45 -0.71 -7.41
N ASP A 59 9.00 -0.61 -8.60
CA ASP A 59 8.32 -0.97 -9.86
C ASP A 59 9.37 -1.11 -10.96
N ASP A 60 9.29 -2.12 -11.81
CA ASP A 60 10.23 -2.42 -12.89
C ASP A 60 9.75 -1.91 -14.26
N ASP A 61 8.55 -1.37 -14.34
CA ASP A 61 7.94 -0.89 -15.57
C ASP A 61 8.32 0.56 -15.91
N THR A 62 8.05 0.91 -17.17
CA THR A 62 7.99 2.29 -17.66
C THR A 62 6.54 2.75 -17.79
N VAL A 63 6.33 4.07 -17.79
CA VAL A 63 5.01 4.67 -18.01
C VAL A 63 4.58 4.44 -19.46
N ASP A 64 3.38 3.88 -19.64
CA ASP A 64 2.75 3.66 -20.95
C ASP A 64 1.45 4.47 -21.05
N LEU A 65 1.07 4.85 -22.28
CA LEU A 65 -0.16 5.60 -22.54
C LEU A 65 -1.41 4.90 -21.96
N THR A 66 -1.46 3.57 -22.05
CA THR A 66 -2.56 2.74 -21.54
C THR A 66 -2.66 2.74 -20.00
N ASN A 67 -1.63 3.21 -19.32
CA ASN A 67 -1.61 3.32 -17.86
C ASN A 67 -2.32 4.60 -17.36
N LEU A 68 -2.27 5.69 -18.13
CA LEU A 68 -2.62 7.03 -17.67
C LEU A 68 -4.09 7.19 -17.29
N GLN A 69 -4.97 6.33 -17.77
CA GLN A 69 -6.40 6.38 -17.42
C GLN A 69 -6.65 6.06 -15.92
N ARG A 70 -5.67 5.43 -15.20
CA ARG A 70 -5.83 5.05 -13.78
C ARG A 70 -4.60 5.26 -12.90
N GLN A 71 -3.42 5.42 -13.48
CA GLN A 71 -2.17 5.62 -12.73
C GLN A 71 -1.86 7.11 -12.60
N ILE A 72 -2.63 7.79 -11.75
CA ILE A 72 -2.73 9.26 -11.68
C ILE A 72 -1.45 9.97 -11.19
N ILE A 73 -0.47 9.25 -10.69
CA ILE A 73 0.85 9.80 -10.32
C ILE A 73 1.72 10.10 -11.55
N HIS A 74 1.38 9.49 -12.70
CA HIS A 74 2.08 9.66 -13.97
C HIS A 74 1.34 10.64 -14.88
N THR A 75 2.07 11.25 -15.81
CA THR A 75 1.54 12.22 -16.76
C THR A 75 1.90 11.83 -18.19
N THR A 76 1.25 12.44 -19.18
CA THR A 76 1.59 12.24 -20.59
C THR A 76 3.06 12.56 -20.87
N ALA A 77 3.63 13.56 -20.20
CA ALA A 77 5.03 13.94 -20.34
C ALA A 77 6.01 12.88 -19.79
N SER A 78 5.53 11.95 -18.97
CA SER A 78 6.37 10.88 -18.39
C SER A 78 6.29 9.56 -19.15
N ILE A 79 5.60 9.48 -20.30
CA ILE A 79 5.57 8.26 -21.14
C ILE A 79 7.00 7.84 -21.51
N GLY A 80 7.33 6.57 -21.30
CA GLY A 80 8.65 5.99 -21.54
C GLY A 80 9.66 6.16 -20.39
N ILE A 81 9.33 6.97 -19.37
CA ILE A 81 10.16 7.13 -18.17
C ILE A 81 9.86 5.96 -17.19
N PRO A 82 10.86 5.43 -16.44
CA PRO A 82 10.60 4.47 -15.40
C PRO A 82 9.53 4.98 -14.43
N LYS A 83 8.55 4.14 -14.07
CA LYS A 83 7.43 4.54 -13.21
C LYS A 83 7.90 5.13 -11.88
N VAL A 84 8.94 4.58 -11.28
CA VAL A 84 9.48 5.08 -10.01
C VAL A 84 10.11 6.48 -10.14
N ASP A 85 10.71 6.84 -11.29
CA ASP A 85 11.25 8.17 -11.52
C ASP A 85 10.12 9.20 -11.74
N SER A 86 9.09 8.82 -12.49
CA SER A 86 7.89 9.62 -12.68
C SER A 86 7.18 9.85 -11.34
N ALA A 87 7.05 8.80 -10.52
CA ALA A 87 6.46 8.88 -9.19
C ALA A 87 7.25 9.81 -8.27
N GLU A 88 8.59 9.69 -8.20
CA GLU A 88 9.42 10.61 -7.40
C GLU A 88 9.16 12.06 -7.75
N SER A 89 9.14 12.40 -9.05
CA SER A 89 8.89 13.76 -9.51
C SER A 89 7.56 14.31 -9.00
N SER A 90 6.49 13.50 -9.11
CA SER A 90 5.15 13.89 -8.66
C SER A 90 5.06 14.00 -7.13
N LEU A 91 5.66 13.07 -6.39
CA LEU A 91 5.65 13.08 -4.92
C LEU A 91 6.42 14.28 -4.35
N ARG A 92 7.57 14.63 -4.94
CA ARG A 92 8.34 15.83 -4.55
C ARG A 92 7.62 17.12 -4.86
N ALA A 93 6.83 17.16 -5.93
CA ALA A 93 5.99 18.32 -6.25
C ALA A 93 4.85 18.51 -5.24
N ILE A 94 4.31 17.40 -4.68
CA ILE A 94 3.30 17.44 -3.61
C ILE A 94 3.92 17.83 -2.28
N ASN A 95 5.02 17.17 -1.90
CA ASN A 95 5.69 17.41 -0.64
C ASN A 95 7.22 17.26 -0.78
N PRO A 96 7.96 18.38 -0.85
CA PRO A 96 9.41 18.35 -1.03
C PRO A 96 10.18 17.79 0.19
N GLU A 97 9.52 17.62 1.34
CA GLU A 97 10.15 17.07 2.54
C GLU A 97 10.18 15.54 2.55
N VAL A 98 9.36 14.87 1.72
CA VAL A 98 9.35 13.40 1.67
C VAL A 98 10.64 12.88 1.02
N ILE A 99 11.26 11.89 1.67
CA ILE A 99 12.39 11.16 1.10
C ILE A 99 11.83 10.05 0.23
N VAL A 100 12.10 10.07 -1.08
CA VAL A 100 11.67 9.05 -2.02
C VAL A 100 12.88 8.19 -2.41
N GLN A 101 12.82 6.91 -2.07
CA GLN A 101 13.79 5.89 -2.48
C GLN A 101 13.18 5.07 -3.63
N LYS A 102 13.91 4.95 -4.74
CA LYS A 102 13.42 4.31 -5.97
C LYS A 102 14.09 2.97 -6.19
N ILE A 103 13.30 1.93 -6.37
CA ILE A 103 13.75 0.61 -6.72
C ILE A 103 13.23 0.27 -8.11
N LYS A 104 14.10 0.33 -9.13
CA LYS A 104 13.78 0.11 -10.56
C LYS A 104 13.76 -1.37 -10.94
N PHE A 105 13.58 -2.24 -9.99
CA PHE A 105 13.59 -3.68 -10.19
C PHE A 105 12.36 -4.29 -9.51
N ARG A 106 11.94 -5.45 -10.00
CA ARG A 106 10.95 -6.27 -9.31
C ARG A 106 11.49 -6.70 -7.96
N ALA A 107 10.89 -6.23 -6.89
CA ALA A 107 11.29 -6.60 -5.54
C ALA A 107 11.02 -8.10 -5.31
N SER A 108 12.09 -8.88 -5.12
CA SER A 108 12.01 -10.32 -4.90
C SER A 108 13.23 -10.82 -4.10
N GLY A 109 13.11 -12.03 -3.53
CA GLY A 109 14.22 -12.67 -2.80
C GLY A 109 14.75 -11.81 -1.65
N SER A 110 16.07 -11.85 -1.42
CA SER A 110 16.72 -11.13 -0.32
C SER A 110 16.57 -9.61 -0.42
N MET A 111 16.50 -9.05 -1.64
CA MET A 111 16.24 -7.61 -1.81
C MET A 111 14.90 -7.20 -1.21
N LEU A 112 13.84 -7.98 -1.44
CA LEU A 112 12.52 -7.70 -0.85
C LEU A 112 12.57 -7.81 0.67
N GLU A 113 13.26 -8.82 1.21
CA GLU A 113 13.43 -9.00 2.65
C GLU A 113 14.13 -7.79 3.30
N ASP A 114 15.22 -7.30 2.70
CA ASP A 114 15.94 -6.12 3.18
C ASP A 114 15.05 -4.86 3.17
N LEU A 115 14.33 -4.61 2.08
CA LEU A 115 13.41 -3.47 1.96
C LEU A 115 12.28 -3.53 2.98
N VAL A 116 11.72 -4.71 3.22
CA VAL A 116 10.70 -4.94 4.26
C VAL A 116 11.28 -4.70 5.64
N ALA A 117 12.48 -5.22 5.93
CA ALA A 117 13.14 -5.05 7.23
C ALA A 117 13.36 -3.58 7.60
N GLU A 118 13.73 -2.74 6.61
CA GLU A 118 13.96 -1.30 6.80
C GLU A 118 12.67 -0.48 6.95
N SER A 119 11.52 -0.99 6.48
CA SER A 119 10.26 -0.27 6.48
C SER A 119 9.53 -0.33 7.83
N SER A 120 8.66 0.65 8.09
CA SER A 120 7.71 0.64 9.21
C SER A 120 6.41 -0.08 8.84
N ILE A 121 6.05 -0.02 7.56
CA ILE A 121 4.83 -0.59 7.00
C ILE A 121 5.04 -0.90 5.52
N VAL A 122 4.36 -1.94 5.03
CA VAL A 122 4.40 -2.34 3.62
C VAL A 122 3.01 -2.20 3.01
N LEU A 123 2.93 -1.59 1.83
CA LEU A 123 1.72 -1.54 1.01
C LEU A 123 1.92 -2.42 -0.22
N ASP A 124 1.15 -3.48 -0.30
CA ASP A 124 1.09 -4.32 -1.49
C ASP A 124 0.10 -3.71 -2.49
N CYS A 125 0.66 -3.13 -3.54
CA CYS A 125 -0.05 -2.55 -4.67
C CYS A 125 0.23 -3.33 -5.97
N SER A 126 0.71 -4.57 -5.84
CA SER A 126 1.04 -5.48 -6.95
C SER A 126 -0.22 -6.07 -7.59
N ASP A 127 -0.06 -6.66 -8.77
CA ASP A 127 -1.15 -7.22 -9.58
C ASP A 127 -1.03 -8.74 -9.81
N ASN A 128 -0.13 -9.42 -9.07
CA ASN A 128 0.09 -10.86 -9.23
C ASN A 128 0.28 -11.57 -7.89
N PHE A 129 -0.13 -12.83 -7.83
CA PHE A 129 -0.11 -13.64 -6.60
C PHE A 129 1.30 -13.94 -6.10
N GLU A 130 2.26 -14.22 -7.00
CA GLU A 130 3.64 -14.52 -6.64
C GLU A 130 4.25 -13.41 -5.80
N THR A 131 4.13 -12.16 -6.26
CA THR A 131 4.63 -10.99 -5.53
C THR A 131 3.90 -10.81 -4.19
N ARG A 132 2.58 -11.00 -4.14
CA ARG A 132 1.78 -10.88 -2.91
C ARG A 132 2.22 -11.89 -1.84
N HIS A 133 2.45 -13.13 -2.22
CA HIS A 133 2.94 -14.18 -1.32
C HIS A 133 4.36 -13.90 -0.83
N ALA A 134 5.24 -13.43 -1.73
CA ALA A 134 6.60 -13.05 -1.35
C ALA A 134 6.59 -11.89 -0.34
N ILE A 135 5.79 -10.84 -0.57
CA ILE A 135 5.62 -9.72 0.36
C ILE A 135 5.08 -10.21 1.71
N ASN A 136 4.03 -11.03 1.70
CA ASN A 136 3.43 -11.56 2.92
C ASN A 136 4.43 -12.33 3.76
N LYS A 137 5.22 -13.22 3.14
CA LYS A 137 6.26 -14.01 3.81
C LYS A 137 7.32 -13.11 4.43
N ALA A 138 7.84 -12.13 3.68
CA ALA A 138 8.82 -11.18 4.19
C ALA A 138 8.27 -10.33 5.34
N CYS A 139 7.02 -9.82 5.22
CA CYS A 139 6.36 -9.05 6.27
C CYS A 139 6.18 -9.87 7.56
N PHE A 140 5.79 -11.13 7.44
CA PHE A 140 5.64 -12.00 8.60
C PHE A 140 6.99 -12.28 9.27
N GLN A 141 8.04 -12.60 8.49
CA GLN A 141 9.39 -12.88 8.96
C GLN A 141 9.99 -11.67 9.71
N HIS A 142 9.82 -10.46 9.19
CA HIS A 142 10.35 -9.22 9.77
C HIS A 142 9.38 -8.51 10.71
N LYS A 143 8.23 -9.12 11.03
CA LYS A 143 7.17 -8.57 11.89
C LYS A 143 6.73 -7.17 11.48
N LYS A 144 6.54 -6.94 10.17
CA LYS A 144 6.10 -5.67 9.61
C LYS A 144 4.63 -5.74 9.19
N PRO A 145 3.80 -4.74 9.57
CA PRO A 145 2.42 -4.69 9.09
C PRO A 145 2.35 -4.57 7.58
N LEU A 146 1.40 -5.31 6.98
CA LEU A 146 1.13 -5.33 5.56
C LEU A 146 -0.28 -4.81 5.29
N VAL A 147 -0.40 -3.84 4.40
CA VAL A 147 -1.69 -3.36 3.86
C VAL A 147 -1.80 -3.83 2.42
N SER A 148 -2.60 -4.87 2.19
CA SER A 148 -2.78 -5.45 0.86
C SER A 148 -4.05 -4.92 0.20
N GLY A 149 -3.93 -4.46 -1.05
CA GLY A 149 -5.03 -3.97 -1.88
C GLY A 149 -5.14 -4.74 -3.20
N ALA A 150 -6.37 -4.88 -3.70
CA ALA A 150 -6.62 -5.40 -5.04
C ALA A 150 -7.83 -4.72 -5.68
N ALA A 151 -7.80 -4.58 -7.01
CA ALA A 151 -8.90 -4.03 -7.77
C ALA A 151 -9.00 -4.71 -9.14
N ILE A 152 -10.18 -5.17 -9.51
CA ILE A 152 -10.47 -5.79 -10.79
C ILE A 152 -11.90 -5.45 -11.21
N LYS A 153 -12.13 -5.12 -12.47
CA LYS A 153 -13.44 -4.67 -12.96
C LYS A 153 -14.01 -3.55 -12.08
N PHE A 154 -15.03 -3.85 -11.30
CA PHE A 154 -15.68 -2.95 -10.34
C PHE A 154 -15.52 -3.42 -8.89
N ASP A 155 -14.77 -4.49 -8.65
CA ASP A 155 -14.57 -5.11 -7.34
C ASP A 155 -13.22 -4.71 -6.74
N GLY A 156 -13.25 -4.16 -5.53
CA GLY A 156 -12.08 -3.79 -4.75
C GLY A 156 -11.93 -4.62 -3.48
N GLN A 157 -10.70 -4.84 -3.05
CA GLN A 157 -10.37 -5.56 -1.82
C GLN A 157 -9.30 -4.80 -1.03
N LEU A 158 -9.43 -4.86 0.30
CA LEU A 158 -8.45 -4.29 1.23
C LEU A 158 -8.37 -5.18 2.47
N SER A 159 -7.16 -5.46 2.93
CA SER A 159 -6.89 -6.13 4.21
C SER A 159 -5.64 -5.58 4.86
N VAL A 160 -5.61 -5.61 6.19
CA VAL A 160 -4.42 -5.35 6.99
C VAL A 160 -4.01 -6.63 7.70
N PHE A 161 -2.76 -7.04 7.53
CA PHE A 161 -2.14 -8.17 8.19
C PHE A 161 -1.04 -7.64 9.13
N ASP A 162 -1.18 -7.90 10.42
CA ASP A 162 -0.26 -7.36 11.44
C ASP A 162 0.40 -8.50 12.20
N PRO A 163 1.59 -8.95 11.79
CA PRO A 163 2.28 -10.07 12.41
C PRO A 163 2.77 -9.80 13.84
N THR A 164 2.61 -8.58 14.36
CA THR A 164 2.88 -8.27 15.77
C THR A 164 1.74 -8.72 16.69
N LYS A 165 0.57 -9.05 16.13
CA LYS A 165 -0.62 -9.54 16.84
C LYS A 165 -0.75 -11.04 16.67
N ASN A 166 -0.79 -11.78 17.77
CA ASN A 166 -0.77 -13.25 17.79
C ASN A 166 -1.92 -13.90 17.03
N ASP A 167 -3.10 -13.27 16.99
CA ASP A 167 -4.32 -13.76 16.37
C ASP A 167 -4.55 -13.21 14.96
N SER A 168 -3.63 -12.35 14.46
CA SER A 168 -3.73 -11.83 13.11
C SER A 168 -3.52 -12.94 12.08
N PRO A 169 -4.46 -13.14 11.14
CA PRO A 169 -4.19 -13.96 9.96
C PRO A 169 -3.12 -13.29 9.11
N CYS A 170 -2.55 -14.04 8.15
CA CYS A 170 -1.72 -13.48 7.09
C CYS A 170 -2.39 -13.64 5.72
N TYR A 171 -1.79 -13.11 4.65
CA TYR A 171 -2.33 -13.22 3.29
C TYR A 171 -2.51 -14.67 2.85
N GLN A 172 -1.58 -15.56 3.23
CA GLN A 172 -1.63 -17.00 2.95
C GLN A 172 -2.87 -17.68 3.59
N CYS A 173 -3.35 -17.22 4.76
CA CYS A 173 -4.58 -17.75 5.36
C CYS A 173 -5.82 -17.48 4.51
N LEU A 174 -5.81 -16.38 3.75
CA LEU A 174 -6.92 -15.98 2.88
C LEU A 174 -6.81 -16.58 1.49
N PHE A 175 -5.61 -16.59 0.92
CA PHE A 175 -5.29 -17.10 -0.42
C PHE A 175 -4.16 -18.12 -0.35
N PRO A 176 -4.43 -19.41 -0.08
CA PRO A 176 -3.41 -20.45 -0.06
C PRO A 176 -2.74 -20.65 -1.43
N GLU A 177 -1.40 -20.70 -1.48
CA GLU A 177 -0.62 -20.92 -2.71
C GLU A 177 -0.96 -22.22 -3.44
N GLU A 178 -1.37 -23.27 -2.70
CA GLU A 178 -1.67 -24.59 -3.23
C GLU A 178 -2.98 -24.64 -4.06
N LYS A 179 -3.80 -23.60 -4.00
CA LYS A 179 -4.97 -23.49 -4.86
C LYS A 179 -4.55 -22.80 -6.14
N GLU A 180 -4.61 -23.51 -7.26
CA GLU A 180 -4.55 -22.91 -8.60
C GLU A 180 -5.68 -21.87 -8.72
N VAL A 181 -5.38 -20.63 -8.31
CA VAL A 181 -6.24 -19.51 -8.60
C VAL A 181 -5.84 -19.03 -9.99
N GLU A 182 -6.72 -19.18 -10.96
CA GLU A 182 -6.52 -18.64 -12.30
C GLU A 182 -6.16 -17.14 -12.16
N GLU A 183 -4.93 -16.80 -12.51
CA GLU A 183 -4.41 -15.44 -12.39
C GLU A 183 -5.14 -14.51 -13.36
N THR A 184 -6.24 -13.94 -12.89
CA THR A 184 -7.04 -13.02 -13.69
C THR A 184 -6.41 -11.63 -13.63
N ARG A 185 -5.54 -11.31 -14.58
CA ARG A 185 -4.83 -10.03 -14.63
C ARG A 185 -5.79 -8.89 -15.00
N CYS A 186 -5.69 -7.78 -14.28
CA CYS A 186 -6.44 -6.56 -14.60
C CYS A 186 -6.21 -6.08 -16.03
N ALA A 187 -5.04 -6.36 -16.61
CA ALA A 187 -4.70 -6.04 -18.00
C ALA A 187 -5.62 -6.74 -19.01
N VAL A 188 -6.15 -7.93 -18.68
CA VAL A 188 -7.04 -8.71 -19.57
C VAL A 188 -8.52 -8.44 -19.26
N MET A 189 -8.86 -8.19 -17.99
CA MET A 189 -10.25 -8.07 -17.54
C MET A 189 -10.75 -6.62 -17.47
N GLY A 190 -9.85 -5.63 -17.53
CA GLY A 190 -10.16 -4.22 -17.30
C GLY A 190 -10.36 -3.90 -15.82
N VAL A 191 -10.28 -2.60 -15.51
CA VAL A 191 -10.55 -2.07 -14.17
C VAL A 191 -11.12 -0.66 -14.28
N PHE A 192 -12.14 -0.37 -13.50
CA PHE A 192 -12.73 0.97 -13.40
C PHE A 192 -11.72 1.93 -12.75
N ALA A 193 -11.37 3.02 -13.44
CA ALA A 193 -10.28 3.90 -13.01
C ALA A 193 -10.43 4.44 -11.58
N PRO A 194 -11.59 4.99 -11.15
CA PRO A 194 -11.77 5.46 -9.78
C PRO A 194 -11.61 4.38 -8.71
N LEU A 195 -11.87 3.11 -9.05
CA LEU A 195 -11.76 2.00 -8.10
C LEU A 195 -10.34 1.86 -7.54
N VAL A 196 -9.31 1.91 -8.40
CA VAL A 196 -7.93 1.82 -7.92
C VAL A 196 -7.56 3.02 -7.04
N GLY A 197 -8.16 4.19 -7.32
CA GLY A 197 -8.04 5.38 -6.48
C GLY A 197 -8.63 5.17 -5.09
N ILE A 198 -9.85 4.65 -5.01
CA ILE A 198 -10.55 4.37 -3.75
C ILE A 198 -9.76 3.37 -2.90
N ILE A 199 -9.36 2.24 -3.48
CA ILE A 199 -8.63 1.21 -2.75
C ILE A 199 -7.23 1.67 -2.34
N GLY A 200 -6.46 2.31 -3.22
CA GLY A 200 -5.13 2.83 -2.87
C GLY A 200 -5.18 3.93 -1.82
N THR A 201 -6.19 4.80 -1.86
CA THR A 201 -6.43 5.79 -0.80
C THR A 201 -6.81 5.13 0.53
N ALA A 202 -7.63 4.08 0.49
CA ALA A 202 -7.94 3.28 1.66
C ALA A 202 -6.69 2.57 2.22
N GLN A 203 -5.78 2.07 1.36
CA GLN A 203 -4.49 1.53 1.79
C GLN A 203 -3.65 2.60 2.51
N ALA A 204 -3.57 3.82 1.98
CA ALA A 204 -2.88 4.93 2.65
C ALA A 204 -3.50 5.26 4.01
N SER A 205 -4.82 5.29 4.10
CA SER A 205 -5.55 5.53 5.35
C SER A 205 -5.22 4.48 6.41
N GLU A 206 -5.25 3.19 6.04
CA GLU A 206 -4.89 2.10 6.95
C GLU A 206 -3.42 2.19 7.38
N ALA A 207 -2.51 2.51 6.44
CA ALA A 207 -1.10 2.68 6.74
C ALA A 207 -0.86 3.82 7.75
N LEU A 208 -1.50 4.97 7.56
CA LEU A 208 -1.40 6.11 8.48
C LEU A 208 -1.97 5.78 9.86
N LYS A 209 -3.09 5.04 9.95
CA LYS A 209 -3.65 4.59 11.24
C LYS A 209 -2.68 3.68 11.98
N VAL A 210 -2.05 2.74 11.29
CA VAL A 210 -1.07 1.83 11.89
C VAL A 210 0.17 2.59 12.36
N ILE A 211 0.72 3.49 11.54
CA ILE A 211 1.93 4.27 11.89
C ILE A 211 1.68 5.21 13.06
N ALA A 212 0.55 5.91 13.06
CA ALA A 212 0.21 6.88 14.10
C ALA A 212 -0.42 6.24 15.35
N ASN A 213 -0.68 4.92 15.35
CA ASN A 213 -1.38 4.19 16.41
C ASN A 213 -2.76 4.79 16.74
N ILE A 214 -3.54 5.13 15.72
CA ILE A 214 -4.87 5.75 15.87
C ILE A 214 -5.98 4.86 15.34
N GLY A 215 -7.15 4.97 15.96
CA GLY A 215 -8.35 4.26 15.54
C GLY A 215 -8.19 2.73 15.57
N GLN A 216 -8.90 2.06 14.68
CA GLN A 216 -8.82 0.61 14.50
C GLN A 216 -8.50 0.30 13.03
N ALA A 217 -7.34 -0.27 12.78
CA ALA A 217 -7.01 -0.78 11.45
C ALA A 217 -7.91 -1.99 11.11
N ALA A 218 -8.06 -2.26 9.81
CA ALA A 218 -8.83 -3.40 9.30
C ALA A 218 -8.10 -4.75 9.49
N THR A 219 -7.35 -4.89 10.58
CA THR A 219 -6.61 -6.12 10.92
C THR A 219 -7.59 -7.27 11.16
N GLY A 220 -7.34 -8.41 10.53
CA GLY A 220 -8.20 -9.58 10.63
C GLY A 220 -9.56 -9.43 9.92
N LYS A 221 -9.64 -8.50 8.96
CA LYS A 221 -10.84 -8.28 8.14
C LYS A 221 -10.47 -8.22 6.66
N LEU A 222 -11.33 -8.79 5.82
CA LEU A 222 -11.36 -8.52 4.39
C LEU A 222 -12.46 -7.48 4.14
N MET A 223 -12.05 -6.31 3.68
CA MET A 223 -12.96 -5.27 3.21
C MET A 223 -13.16 -5.45 1.72
N LEU A 224 -14.40 -5.63 1.29
CA LEU A 224 -14.81 -5.73 -0.11
C LEU A 224 -15.55 -4.45 -0.50
N PHE A 225 -15.19 -3.89 -1.63
CA PHE A 225 -15.85 -2.71 -2.19
C PHE A 225 -16.45 -3.02 -3.55
N ASP A 226 -17.75 -2.80 -3.70
CA ASP A 226 -18.48 -2.83 -4.97
C ASP A 226 -18.62 -1.41 -5.50
N ALA A 227 -17.91 -1.09 -6.58
CA ALA A 227 -17.95 0.25 -7.18
C ALA A 227 -19.22 0.52 -8.01
N LEU A 228 -20.01 -0.49 -8.36
CA LEU A 228 -21.32 -0.29 -9.01
C LEU A 228 -22.37 0.14 -7.99
N GLY A 229 -22.40 -0.53 -6.83
CA GLY A 229 -23.32 -0.21 -5.74
C GLY A 229 -22.80 0.83 -4.75
N MET A 230 -21.50 1.20 -4.82
CA MET A 230 -20.80 2.04 -3.83
C MET A 230 -20.90 1.48 -2.40
N GLU A 231 -20.82 0.16 -2.28
CA GLU A 231 -21.01 -0.54 -1.01
C GLU A 231 -19.71 -1.15 -0.49
N TRP A 232 -19.47 -0.97 0.82
CA TRP A 232 -18.43 -1.70 1.54
C TRP A 232 -19.03 -2.85 2.34
N ARG A 233 -18.39 -4.02 2.24
CA ARG A 233 -18.69 -5.18 3.07
C ARG A 233 -17.45 -5.60 3.83
N SER A 234 -17.62 -6.04 5.07
CA SER A 234 -16.53 -6.52 5.92
C SER A 234 -16.74 -7.98 6.27
N ILE A 235 -15.73 -8.81 6.02
CA ILE A 235 -15.71 -10.24 6.36
C ILE A 235 -14.60 -10.45 7.38
N LYS A 236 -14.91 -11.10 8.51
CA LYS A 236 -13.91 -11.47 9.50
C LYS A 236 -13.02 -12.58 8.93
N LEU A 237 -11.70 -12.39 9.03
CA LEU A 237 -10.71 -13.39 8.70
C LEU A 237 -10.23 -14.09 9.97
N ASN A 238 -10.07 -15.41 9.90
CA ASN A 238 -9.49 -16.19 10.97
C ASN A 238 -8.07 -16.64 10.58
N LYS A 239 -7.17 -16.67 11.55
CA LYS A 239 -5.85 -17.27 11.39
C LYS A 239 -6.02 -18.78 11.20
N ASP A 240 -5.37 -19.33 10.18
CA ASP A 240 -5.28 -20.78 10.00
C ASP A 240 -4.14 -21.32 10.87
N PRO A 241 -4.42 -22.20 11.85
CA PRO A 241 -3.37 -22.77 12.69
C PRO A 241 -2.36 -23.63 11.90
N ASN A 242 -2.74 -24.13 10.73
CA ASN A 242 -1.87 -24.93 9.87
C ASN A 242 -1.22 -24.11 8.73
N CYS A 243 -1.33 -22.78 8.76
CA CYS A 243 -0.75 -21.92 7.73
C CYS A 243 0.77 -22.06 7.69
N ASN A 244 1.34 -22.30 6.51
CA ASN A 244 2.78 -22.48 6.29
C ASN A 244 3.61 -21.21 6.58
N VAL A 245 2.96 -20.04 6.69
CA VAL A 245 3.64 -18.75 6.94
C VAL A 245 3.46 -18.29 8.38
N CYS A 246 2.24 -18.35 8.92
CA CYS A 246 1.93 -17.78 10.24
C CYS A 246 1.40 -18.82 11.25
N GLY A 247 1.16 -20.06 10.85
CA GLY A 247 0.80 -21.16 11.72
C GLY A 247 1.99 -21.55 12.60
N GLY A 248 1.74 -21.78 13.88
CA GLY A 248 2.76 -22.13 14.89
C GLY A 248 2.52 -21.41 16.18
#